data_454791a8776375df0fb785a87bab7039
#
_entry.id   454791a8776375df0fb785a87bab7039
#
_cell.length_a   1.000
_cell.length_b   1.000
_cell.length_c   1.000
_cell.angle_alpha   90.00
_cell.angle_beta   90.00
_cell.angle_gamma   90.00
#
_symmetry.space_group_name_H-M   'P 1'
#
loop_
_entity.id
_entity.type
_entity.pdbx_description
1 polymer ?
#
loop_
_entity_poly.entity_id
_entity_poly.type
_entity_poly.pdbx_seq_one_letter_code
_entity_poly.pdbx_strand_id
1 'polypeptide(L)'
;KIGDTFTWISTPGKDMRLMYHNFGVVRENKELIRHRMFMTKLKDGCEEEYKARHDGLVAQRGETIDPGPDSNFSIWSAGGYIFGYDEIDTTMEVEETPEAREATIAWETRQLGIMDWITNDVDWMTKEVHPSSVRLAWHN
;
A
#
# COMPACT_ATOMS: atom_id res chain seq x y z
N LYS A 1 22.44 -12.61 -18.44
CA LYS A 1 21.93 -12.77 -17.05
C LYS A 1 20.81 -11.75 -16.83
N ILE A 2 19.86 -12.06 -15.94
CA ILE A 2 18.73 -11.16 -15.66
C ILE A 2 19.18 -9.78 -15.17
N GLY A 3 20.24 -9.72 -14.35
CA GLY A 3 20.82 -8.47 -13.86
C GLY A 3 21.42 -7.54 -14.92
N ASP A 4 21.56 -8.01 -16.16
CA ASP A 4 22.08 -7.18 -17.25
C ASP A 4 20.97 -6.33 -17.93
N THR A 5 19.71 -6.53 -17.51
CA THR A 5 18.53 -5.89 -18.12
C THR A 5 17.89 -4.79 -17.25
N PHE A 6 18.41 -4.56 -16.04
CA PHE A 6 17.89 -3.53 -15.13
C PHE A 6 19.01 -2.98 -14.24
N THR A 7 18.71 -1.85 -13.62
CA THR A 7 19.61 -1.21 -12.63
C THR A 7 18.95 -1.23 -11.26
N TRP A 8 19.68 -1.66 -10.25
CA TRP A 8 19.25 -1.58 -8.88
C TRP A 8 19.16 -0.13 -8.39
N ILE A 9 18.02 0.24 -7.82
CA ILE A 9 17.83 1.54 -7.17
C ILE A 9 18.10 1.48 -5.66
N SER A 10 18.16 0.28 -5.10
CA SER A 10 18.57 0.02 -3.73
C SER A 10 19.24 -1.35 -3.63
N THR A 11 20.03 -1.56 -2.57
CA THR A 11 20.69 -2.85 -2.36
C THR A 11 19.70 -3.83 -1.74
N PRO A 12 19.36 -4.96 -2.42
CA PRO A 12 18.43 -5.95 -1.89
C PRO A 12 18.84 -6.45 -0.50
N GLY A 13 17.88 -6.49 0.41
CA GLY A 13 18.07 -6.94 1.79
C GLY A 13 18.91 -6.01 2.66
N LYS A 14 19.29 -4.83 2.16
CA LYS A 14 20.10 -3.85 2.89
C LYS A 14 19.43 -2.49 3.03
N ASP A 15 18.96 -1.92 1.93
CA ASP A 15 18.43 -0.55 1.90
C ASP A 15 16.91 -0.50 1.80
N MET A 16 16.25 -1.66 1.67
CA MET A 16 14.80 -1.75 1.69
C MET A 16 14.31 -1.87 3.12
N ARG A 17 13.40 -1.00 3.51
CA ARG A 17 12.85 -0.93 4.86
C ARG A 17 11.36 -1.23 4.86
N LEU A 18 10.93 -2.16 5.71
CA LEU A 18 9.52 -2.38 5.98
C LEU A 18 8.95 -1.22 6.79
N MET A 19 7.97 -0.53 6.23
CA MET A 19 7.33 0.64 6.83
C MET A 19 6.05 0.27 7.57
N TYR A 20 5.31 -0.69 7.04
CA TYR A 20 4.03 -1.15 7.58
C TYR A 20 3.77 -2.59 7.16
N HIS A 21 3.13 -3.34 8.02
CA HIS A 21 2.61 -4.67 7.72
C HIS A 21 1.40 -4.97 8.62
N ASN A 22 0.35 -5.51 8.05
CA ASN A 22 -0.71 -6.12 8.83
C ASN A 22 -0.55 -7.64 8.88
N PHE A 23 -1.36 -8.29 9.70
CA PHE A 23 -1.34 -9.76 9.81
C PHE A 23 -1.75 -10.41 8.49
N GLY A 24 -1.06 -11.49 8.16
CA GLY A 24 -1.40 -12.31 7.01
C GLY A 24 -2.72 -13.06 7.22
N VAL A 25 -3.52 -13.10 6.17
CA VAL A 25 -4.76 -13.87 6.12
C VAL A 25 -4.66 -14.86 4.96
N VAL A 26 -5.00 -16.11 5.21
CA VAL A 26 -5.10 -17.11 4.15
C VAL A 26 -6.53 -17.15 3.63
N ARG A 27 -6.71 -16.85 2.36
CA ARG A 27 -7.99 -16.93 1.65
C ARG A 27 -8.00 -18.18 0.79
N GLU A 28 -9.06 -18.98 0.88
CA GLU A 28 -9.16 -20.24 0.17
C GLU A 28 -9.38 -20.05 -1.33
N ASN A 29 -10.24 -19.11 -1.71
CA ASN A 29 -10.58 -18.87 -3.11
C ASN A 29 -9.70 -17.76 -3.71
N LYS A 30 -8.57 -18.16 -4.28
CA LYS A 30 -7.58 -17.24 -4.87
C LYS A 30 -8.12 -16.47 -6.08
N GLU A 31 -9.09 -17.00 -6.79
CA GLU A 31 -9.67 -16.36 -7.98
C GLU A 31 -10.51 -15.11 -7.63
N LEU A 32 -10.95 -15.01 -6.38
CA LEU A 32 -11.73 -13.87 -5.89
C LEU A 32 -10.85 -12.80 -5.20
N ILE A 33 -9.54 -12.99 -5.21
CA ILE A 33 -8.60 -12.05 -4.62
C ILE A 33 -8.10 -11.09 -5.70
N ARG A 34 -8.34 -9.81 -5.48
CA ARG A 34 -7.75 -8.73 -6.28
C ARG A 34 -6.45 -8.26 -5.65
N HIS A 35 -5.39 -8.24 -6.44
CA HIS A 35 -4.10 -7.72 -6.02
C HIS A 35 -4.04 -6.22 -6.31
N ARG A 36 -3.66 -5.45 -5.30
CA ARG A 36 -3.48 -4.00 -5.44
C ARG A 36 -2.03 -3.63 -5.12
N MET A 37 -1.47 -2.76 -5.92
CA MET A 37 -0.17 -2.17 -5.68
C MET A 37 -0.20 -0.67 -5.96
N PHE A 38 0.50 0.09 -5.13
CA PHE A 38 0.72 1.50 -5.37
C PHE A 38 2.20 1.87 -5.20
N MET A 39 2.58 2.98 -5.78
CA MET A 39 3.89 3.57 -5.61
C MET A 39 3.77 5.07 -5.39
N THR A 40 4.49 5.57 -4.38
CA THR A 40 4.59 6.99 -4.08
C THR A 40 6.04 7.40 -3.92
N LYS A 41 6.31 8.68 -3.94
CA LYS A 41 7.62 9.23 -3.63
C LYS A 41 7.54 10.09 -2.38
N LEU A 42 8.36 9.80 -1.39
CA LEU A 42 8.48 10.66 -0.21
C LEU A 42 9.16 11.98 -0.57
N LYS A 43 8.70 13.05 0.06
CA LYS A 43 9.45 14.30 0.10
C LYS A 43 10.70 14.13 0.95
N ASP A 44 11.72 14.88 0.63
CA ASP A 44 13.02 14.76 1.30
C ASP A 44 12.89 14.89 2.83
N GLY A 45 13.51 13.94 3.53
CA GLY A 45 13.51 13.89 4.99
C GLY A 45 12.22 13.38 5.66
N CYS A 46 11.21 12.98 4.89
CA CYS A 46 9.89 12.57 5.43
C CYS A 46 9.77 11.07 5.74
N GLU A 47 10.81 10.28 5.59
CA GLU A 47 10.73 8.82 5.80
C GLU A 47 10.34 8.46 7.24
N GLU A 48 10.97 9.07 8.23
CA GLU A 48 10.66 8.78 9.64
C GLU A 48 9.26 9.25 10.03
N GLU A 49 8.81 10.37 9.50
CA GLU A 49 7.43 10.83 9.73
C GLU A 49 6.42 9.88 9.09
N TYR A 50 6.67 9.42 7.88
CA TYR A 50 5.84 8.41 7.21
C TYR A 50 5.72 7.14 8.06
N LYS A 51 6.87 6.63 8.54
CA LYS A 51 6.91 5.47 9.43
C LYS A 51 6.11 5.70 10.70
N ALA A 52 6.32 6.83 11.39
CA ALA A 52 5.63 7.15 12.63
C ALA A 52 4.11 7.23 12.47
N ARG A 53 3.61 7.77 11.34
CA ARG A 53 2.18 7.82 11.04
C ARG A 53 1.57 6.41 10.92
N HIS A 54 2.29 5.48 10.28
CA HIS A 54 1.84 4.09 10.13
C HIS A 54 1.97 3.29 11.44
N ASP A 55 3.01 3.54 12.23
CA ASP A 55 3.14 2.95 13.57
C ASP A 55 1.97 3.37 14.47
N GLY A 56 1.48 4.60 14.32
CA GLY A 56 0.28 5.07 15.00
C GLY A 56 -0.98 4.27 14.63
N LEU A 57 -1.13 3.85 13.39
CA LEU A 57 -2.23 2.96 12.97
C LEU A 57 -2.12 1.58 13.62
N VAL A 58 -0.92 1.02 13.66
CA VAL A 58 -0.68 -0.27 14.32
C VAL A 58 -1.03 -0.19 15.81
N ALA A 59 -0.59 0.88 16.48
CA ALA A 59 -0.88 1.09 17.89
C ALA A 59 -2.40 1.24 18.17
N GLN A 60 -3.13 1.92 17.28
CA GLN A 60 -4.60 2.06 17.40
C GLN A 60 -5.34 0.74 17.17
N ARG A 61 -4.90 -0.06 16.23
CA ARG A 61 -5.48 -1.38 15.94
C ARG A 61 -5.22 -2.37 17.07
N GLY A 62 -4.09 -2.28 17.75
CA GLY A 62 -3.63 -3.26 18.75
C GLY A 62 -3.34 -4.61 18.09
N GLU A 63 -3.66 -5.70 18.82
CA GLU A 63 -3.47 -7.08 18.35
C GLU A 63 -4.66 -7.64 17.56
N THR A 64 -5.68 -6.81 17.30
CA THR A 64 -6.89 -7.26 16.59
C THR A 64 -6.57 -7.50 15.13
N ILE A 65 -6.87 -8.70 14.64
CA ILE A 65 -6.88 -9.01 13.22
C ILE A 65 -8.22 -8.53 12.67
N ASP A 66 -8.18 -7.62 11.71
CA ASP A 66 -9.38 -7.19 10.99
C ASP A 66 -9.68 -8.23 9.90
N PRO A 67 -10.81 -8.96 9.99
CA PRO A 67 -11.22 -9.90 8.95
C PRO A 67 -11.91 -9.24 7.76
N GLY A 68 -11.73 -7.94 7.56
CA GLY A 68 -12.26 -7.17 6.45
C GLY A 68 -11.76 -7.64 5.08
N PRO A 69 -12.15 -6.97 3.98
CA PRO A 69 -11.76 -7.36 2.64
C PRO A 69 -10.26 -7.25 2.40
N ASP A 70 -9.59 -6.25 3.00
CA ASP A 70 -8.15 -6.01 2.83
C ASP A 70 -7.33 -6.95 3.72
N SER A 71 -6.28 -7.54 3.16
CA SER A 71 -5.37 -8.42 3.90
C SER A 71 -3.99 -8.44 3.26
N ASN A 72 -3.01 -9.00 3.98
CA ASN A 72 -1.65 -9.16 3.49
C ASN A 72 -1.02 -7.84 3.02
N PHE A 73 -1.41 -6.75 3.67
CA PHE A 73 -0.93 -5.42 3.32
C PHE A 73 0.48 -5.21 3.84
N SER A 74 1.38 -4.83 2.95
CA SER A 74 2.74 -4.45 3.29
C SER A 74 3.17 -3.19 2.56
N ILE A 75 3.93 -2.34 3.24
CA ILE A 75 4.50 -1.12 2.67
C ILE A 75 6.00 -1.13 2.92
N TRP A 76 6.76 -0.86 1.86
CA TRP A 76 8.20 -0.83 1.87
C TRP A 76 8.74 0.50 1.37
N SER A 77 9.86 0.94 1.91
CA SER A 77 10.62 2.07 1.36
C SER A 77 11.91 1.60 0.72
N ALA A 78 12.30 2.24 -0.37
CA ALA A 78 13.57 2.04 -1.04
C ALA A 78 13.93 3.29 -1.87
N GLY A 79 15.07 3.89 -1.61
CA GLY A 79 15.59 5.02 -2.39
C GLY A 79 14.66 6.25 -2.42
N GLY A 80 13.91 6.51 -1.35
CA GLY A 80 12.93 7.60 -1.26
C GLY A 80 11.56 7.27 -1.87
N TYR A 81 11.40 6.08 -2.41
CA TYR A 81 10.12 5.57 -2.92
C TYR A 81 9.42 4.69 -1.89
N ILE A 82 8.10 4.71 -1.94
CA ILE A 82 7.23 3.83 -1.17
C ILE A 82 6.53 2.89 -2.12
N PHE A 83 6.52 1.62 -1.76
CA PHE A 83 5.81 0.54 -2.46
C PHE A 83 4.83 -0.09 -1.49
N GLY A 84 3.55 -0.10 -1.83
CA GLY A 84 2.51 -0.78 -1.07
C GLY A 84 1.90 -1.90 -1.89
N TYR A 85 1.63 -3.01 -1.22
CA TYR A 85 0.95 -4.18 -1.80
C TYR A 85 -0.07 -4.71 -0.81
N ASP A 86 -1.26 -5.03 -1.29
CA ASP A 86 -2.27 -5.75 -0.52
C ASP A 86 -3.13 -6.66 -1.39
N GLU A 87 -3.92 -7.46 -0.71
CA GLU A 87 -4.89 -8.39 -1.29
C GLU A 87 -6.29 -8.00 -0.82
N ILE A 88 -7.24 -7.97 -1.75
CA ILE A 88 -8.62 -7.61 -1.49
C ILE A 88 -9.52 -8.79 -1.86
N ASP A 89 -10.24 -9.32 -0.87
CA ASP A 89 -11.29 -10.30 -1.10
C ASP A 89 -12.53 -9.60 -1.65
N THR A 90 -12.78 -9.79 -2.94
CA THR A 90 -13.86 -9.09 -3.64
C THR A 90 -15.25 -9.52 -3.17
N THR A 91 -15.38 -10.66 -2.48
CA THR A 91 -16.65 -11.11 -1.91
C THR A 91 -17.04 -10.36 -0.64
N MET A 92 -16.07 -9.71 -0.01
CA MET A 92 -16.25 -8.98 1.24
C MET A 92 -16.33 -7.46 1.04
N GLU A 93 -16.12 -6.98 -0.20
CA GLU A 93 -16.24 -5.54 -0.49
C GLU A 93 -17.68 -5.07 -0.25
N VAL A 94 -17.81 -3.98 0.49
CA VAL A 94 -19.08 -3.31 0.76
C VAL A 94 -18.99 -1.87 0.27
N GLU A 95 -20.16 -1.27 0.04
CA GLU A 95 -20.20 0.15 -0.30
C GLU A 95 -19.63 1.00 0.84
N GLU A 96 -18.74 1.91 0.49
CA GLU A 96 -18.08 2.79 1.45
C GLU A 96 -19.09 3.76 2.06
N THR A 97 -19.14 3.85 3.38
CA THR A 97 -20.00 4.83 4.06
C THR A 97 -19.44 6.25 3.91
N PRO A 98 -20.29 7.30 4.00
CA PRO A 98 -19.81 8.68 3.97
C PRO A 98 -18.72 8.97 5.02
N GLU A 99 -18.86 8.42 6.22
CA GLU A 99 -17.91 8.61 7.31
C GLU A 99 -16.56 7.93 7.02
N ALA A 100 -16.59 6.71 6.45
CA ALA A 100 -15.39 6.00 6.04
C ALA A 100 -14.67 6.75 4.91
N ARG A 101 -15.45 7.30 3.96
CA ARG A 101 -14.91 8.13 2.87
C ARG A 101 -14.24 9.40 3.40
N GLU A 102 -14.88 10.11 4.32
CA GLU A 102 -14.29 11.31 4.94
C GLU A 102 -12.98 10.98 5.67
N ALA A 103 -12.94 9.86 6.41
CA ALA A 103 -11.74 9.41 7.09
C ALA A 103 -10.60 9.08 6.09
N THR A 104 -10.91 8.42 4.98
CA THR A 104 -9.95 8.13 3.91
C THR A 104 -9.41 9.43 3.31
N ILE A 105 -10.27 10.37 2.95
CA ILE A 105 -9.87 11.68 2.39
C ILE A 105 -8.97 12.43 3.37
N ALA A 106 -9.33 12.47 4.65
CA ALA A 106 -8.53 13.13 5.67
C ALA A 106 -7.14 12.50 5.82
N TRP A 107 -7.07 11.15 5.82
CA TRP A 107 -5.82 10.42 5.86
C TRP A 107 -4.94 10.73 4.64
N GLU A 108 -5.48 10.57 3.42
CA GLU A 108 -4.75 10.80 2.17
C GLU A 108 -4.28 12.25 2.04
N THR A 109 -5.13 13.21 2.38
CA THR A 109 -4.75 14.64 2.38
C THR A 109 -3.56 14.89 3.29
N ARG A 110 -3.54 14.25 4.46
CA ARG A 110 -2.42 14.34 5.40
C ARG A 110 -1.16 13.69 4.85
N GLN A 111 -1.28 12.54 4.16
CA GLN A 111 -0.13 11.87 3.55
C GLN A 111 0.46 12.67 2.39
N LEU A 112 -0.35 13.29 1.56
CA LEU A 112 0.11 14.15 0.46
C LEU A 112 0.93 15.36 0.94
N GLY A 113 0.89 15.67 2.22
CA GLY A 113 1.81 16.64 2.83
C GLY A 113 3.28 16.19 2.84
N ILE A 114 3.53 14.88 2.83
CA ILE A 114 4.87 14.28 2.92
C ILE A 114 5.26 13.37 1.76
N MET A 115 4.36 13.14 0.82
CA MET A 115 4.60 12.29 -0.35
C MET A 115 3.86 12.78 -1.58
N ASP A 116 4.25 12.29 -2.74
CA ASP A 116 3.57 12.47 -4.02
C ASP A 116 3.20 11.09 -4.61
N TRP A 117 1.99 10.95 -5.14
CA TRP A 117 1.59 9.76 -5.87
C TRP A 117 2.36 9.65 -7.18
N ILE A 118 2.87 8.45 -7.48
CA ILE A 118 3.46 8.12 -8.79
C ILE A 118 2.48 7.31 -9.60
N THR A 119 1.91 6.28 -9.00
CA THR A 119 0.93 5.44 -9.67
C THR A 119 -0.05 4.83 -8.67
N ASN A 120 -1.28 4.69 -9.11
CA ASN A 120 -2.37 4.09 -8.38
C ASN A 120 -3.43 3.64 -9.40
N ASP A 121 -4.13 2.55 -9.14
CA ASP A 121 -5.23 2.07 -9.98
C ASP A 121 -6.55 2.78 -9.70
N VAL A 122 -6.68 3.35 -8.52
CA VAL A 122 -7.83 4.15 -8.08
C VAL A 122 -7.33 5.39 -7.38
N ASP A 123 -7.86 6.55 -7.73
CA ASP A 123 -7.67 7.75 -6.92
C ASP A 123 -8.43 7.59 -5.61
N TRP A 124 -7.71 7.54 -4.49
CA TRP A 124 -8.31 7.26 -3.20
C TRP A 124 -9.17 8.39 -2.66
N MET A 125 -8.96 9.61 -3.15
CA MET A 125 -9.77 10.77 -2.77
C MET A 125 -11.04 10.88 -3.62
N THR A 126 -10.91 10.77 -4.95
CA THR A 126 -12.03 10.90 -5.88
C THR A 126 -12.72 9.57 -6.16
N LYS A 127 -12.03 8.45 -5.94
CA LYS A 127 -12.45 7.08 -6.30
C LYS A 127 -12.59 6.86 -7.80
N GLU A 128 -11.99 7.72 -8.60
CA GLU A 128 -11.91 7.50 -10.04
C GLU A 128 -10.93 6.37 -10.35
N VAL A 129 -11.37 5.45 -11.21
CA VAL A 129 -10.52 4.37 -11.70
C VAL A 129 -9.64 4.90 -12.82
N HIS A 130 -8.33 4.75 -12.67
CA HIS A 130 -7.35 5.12 -13.66
C HIS A 130 -6.74 3.89 -14.32
N PRO A 131 -6.36 3.96 -15.60
CA PRO A 131 -5.51 2.94 -16.20
C PRO A 131 -4.22 2.83 -15.39
N SER A 132 -4.04 1.74 -14.66
CA SER A 132 -2.87 1.56 -13.82
C SER A 132 -1.61 1.47 -14.68
N SER A 133 -0.58 2.23 -14.30
CA SER A 133 0.77 2.06 -14.82
C SER A 133 1.52 0.91 -14.13
N VAL A 134 0.96 0.37 -13.06
CA VAL A 134 1.46 -0.83 -12.39
C VAL A 134 0.79 -2.06 -13.00
N ARG A 135 1.59 -3.02 -13.36
CA ARG A 135 1.13 -4.28 -13.93
C ARG A 135 1.71 -5.45 -13.14
N LEU A 136 0.84 -6.34 -12.70
CA LEU A 136 1.28 -7.62 -12.16
C LEU A 136 1.99 -8.41 -13.27
N ALA A 137 3.29 -8.64 -13.10
CA ALA A 137 4.09 -9.37 -14.06
C ALA A 137 4.12 -10.87 -13.77
N TRP A 138 4.07 -11.23 -12.49
CA TRP A 138 4.08 -12.62 -12.04
C TRP A 138 3.49 -12.78 -10.64
N HIS A 139 2.80 -13.89 -10.44
CA HIS A 139 2.29 -14.35 -9.14
C HIS A 139 2.19 -15.88 -9.15
N ASN A 140 2.50 -16.55 -8.06
CA ASN A 140 2.34 -17.98 -7.90
C ASN A 140 1.05 -18.39 -7.19
#